data_58a2104e5921c8498f97414891283f9e
#
_entry.id   58a2104e5921c8498f97414891283f9e
#
_cell.length_a   1.000
_cell.length_b   1.000
_cell.length_c   1.000
_cell.angle_alpha   90.00
_cell.angle_beta   90.00
_cell.angle_gamma   90.00
#
_symmetry.space_group_name_H-M   'P 1'
#
loop_
_entity.id
_entity.type
_entity.pdbx_description
1 polymer ?
#
loop_
_entity_poly.entity_id
_entity_poly.type
_entity_poly.pdbx_seq_one_letter_code
_entity_poly.pdbx_strand_id
1 'polypeptide(L)'
;MQQKIEYFTRFPNDYIQGNIKTKYGVSRKFYITYILIDKYRSYEDYSWITIRKVMEFYGYKTTKHKPKAFHEILDVLEYMINNKMIEVKQDLDTFGYDTGIEIKIIPENFDAVDKFSKITSSQLDFIMMSESSINKENILMAFLYINSYIFIRPKNKDNEETMYNPETKPEAFWRSIESMSKELSMSKDTINQCIQYLTSSIGDKEPLLIKKEVGSVQPDAKKPPQNVPNIYVLNKEGYEQEI
;
A
#
# COMPACT_ATOMS: atom_id res chain seq x y z
N MET A 1 22.89 -14.86 -15.39
CA MET A 1 22.44 -13.60 -14.77
C MET A 1 21.97 -13.92 -13.36
N GLN A 2 22.53 -13.30 -12.33
CA GLN A 2 22.01 -13.46 -10.97
C GLN A 2 20.65 -12.76 -10.93
N GLN A 3 19.59 -13.48 -10.63
CA GLN A 3 18.29 -12.90 -10.35
C GLN A 3 18.42 -11.97 -9.14
N LYS A 4 18.20 -10.69 -9.35
CA LYS A 4 18.16 -9.71 -8.28
C LYS A 4 16.88 -9.96 -7.49
N ILE A 5 16.98 -10.53 -6.29
CA ILE A 5 15.84 -10.70 -5.40
C ILE A 5 15.34 -9.30 -5.03
N GLU A 6 14.13 -8.98 -5.45
CA GLU A 6 13.51 -7.71 -5.10
C GLU A 6 12.92 -7.78 -3.69
N TYR A 7 13.29 -6.80 -2.85
CA TYR A 7 12.72 -6.68 -1.52
C TYR A 7 11.23 -6.28 -1.60
N PHE A 8 10.41 -6.90 -0.77
CA PHE A 8 9.00 -6.54 -0.63
C PHE A 8 8.56 -6.52 0.84
N THR A 9 7.62 -5.65 1.15
CA THR A 9 6.93 -5.60 2.44
C THR A 9 5.60 -6.35 2.34
N ARG A 10 5.30 -7.17 3.36
CA ARG A 10 3.98 -7.77 3.58
C ARG A 10 3.14 -6.83 4.41
N PHE A 11 2.07 -6.34 3.85
CA PHE A 11 1.20 -5.40 4.53
C PHE A 11 -0.13 -6.05 4.91
N PRO A 12 -0.53 -6.06 6.21
CA PRO A 12 -1.77 -6.72 6.64
C PRO A 12 -3.00 -6.10 5.96
N ASN A 13 -3.83 -6.94 5.33
CA ASN A 13 -5.01 -6.47 4.59
C ASN A 13 -6.04 -5.79 5.51
N ASP A 14 -6.09 -6.15 6.78
CA ASP A 14 -7.03 -5.55 7.75
C ASP A 14 -6.79 -4.05 7.94
N TYR A 15 -5.54 -3.61 7.90
CA TYR A 15 -5.21 -2.18 7.95
C TYR A 15 -5.56 -1.44 6.67
N ILE A 16 -5.53 -2.14 5.53
CA ILE A 16 -5.83 -1.56 4.22
C ILE A 16 -7.36 -1.48 4.01
N GLN A 17 -8.05 -2.61 4.16
CA GLN A 17 -9.49 -2.74 3.85
C GLN A 17 -10.38 -2.05 4.88
N GLY A 18 -9.92 -1.93 6.12
CA GLY A 18 -10.67 -1.31 7.20
C GLY A 18 -10.56 0.21 7.27
N ASN A 19 -9.79 0.86 6.37
CA ASN A 19 -9.41 2.28 6.47
C ASN A 19 -8.84 2.61 7.85
N ILE A 20 -7.54 2.61 7.98
CA ILE A 20 -6.80 2.74 9.23
C ILE A 20 -7.25 3.94 10.08
N LYS A 21 -7.60 5.04 9.41
CA LYS A 21 -8.06 6.24 10.11
C LYS A 21 -9.44 6.06 10.74
N THR A 22 -10.36 5.41 10.06
CA THR A 22 -11.74 5.24 10.54
C THR A 22 -11.85 4.10 11.54
N LYS A 23 -11.17 2.99 11.28
CA LYS A 23 -11.27 1.78 12.11
C LYS A 23 -10.35 1.84 13.33
N TYR A 24 -9.16 2.43 13.18
CA TYR A 24 -8.12 2.40 14.23
C TYR A 24 -7.75 3.79 14.75
N GLY A 25 -8.31 4.87 14.21
CA GLY A 25 -8.00 6.24 14.64
C GLY A 25 -6.61 6.75 14.25
N VAL A 26 -5.86 6.01 13.43
CA VAL A 26 -4.47 6.26 13.10
C VAL A 26 -4.31 7.01 11.79
N SER A 27 -3.34 7.90 11.72
CA SER A 27 -3.01 8.65 10.49
C SER A 27 -2.58 7.71 9.35
N ARG A 28 -2.86 8.12 8.10
CA ARG A 28 -2.39 7.44 6.89
C ARG A 28 -0.86 7.36 6.79
N LYS A 29 -0.13 8.15 7.58
CA LYS A 29 1.33 8.04 7.74
C LYS A 29 1.76 6.64 8.19
N PHE A 30 0.83 5.86 8.75
CA PHE A 30 1.06 4.47 9.13
C PHE A 30 1.62 3.63 7.97
N TYR A 31 1.07 3.78 6.76
CA TYR A 31 1.45 2.94 5.63
C TYR A 31 2.93 3.04 5.29
N ILE A 32 3.43 4.26 5.08
CA ILE A 32 4.83 4.45 4.74
C ILE A 32 5.76 4.21 5.93
N THR A 33 5.31 4.56 7.15
CA THR A 33 6.11 4.30 8.36
C THR A 33 6.32 2.81 8.53
N TYR A 34 5.27 2.01 8.40
CA TYR A 34 5.34 0.55 8.45
C TYR A 34 6.29 0.00 7.37
N ILE A 35 6.12 0.44 6.11
CA ILE A 35 6.96 -0.01 4.98
C ILE A 35 8.42 0.35 5.22
N LEU A 36 8.72 1.53 5.74
CA LEU A 36 10.09 1.94 5.99
C LEU A 36 10.72 1.18 7.15
N ILE A 37 9.97 0.93 8.22
CA ILE A 37 10.44 0.10 9.34
C ILE A 37 10.81 -1.27 8.81
N ASP A 38 9.94 -1.91 8.04
CA ASP A 38 10.19 -3.22 7.47
C ASP A 38 11.35 -3.20 6.45
N LYS A 39 11.40 -2.21 5.56
CA LYS A 39 12.47 -2.06 4.54
C LYS A 39 13.87 -1.93 5.16
N TYR A 40 13.97 -1.31 6.33
CA TYR A 40 15.25 -1.13 7.03
C TYR A 40 15.45 -2.13 8.16
N ARG A 41 14.65 -3.18 8.21
CA ARG A 41 14.77 -4.27 9.16
C ARG A 41 16.08 -5.01 8.96
N SER A 42 16.82 -5.17 10.04
CA SER A 42 18.01 -6.02 10.10
C SER A 42 17.63 -7.48 10.29
N TYR A 43 18.63 -8.36 10.18
CA TYR A 43 18.46 -9.79 10.43
C TYR A 43 18.01 -10.10 11.89
N GLU A 44 18.31 -9.19 12.84
CA GLU A 44 17.96 -9.34 14.26
C GLU A 44 16.66 -8.61 14.63
N ASP A 45 15.79 -8.31 13.66
CA ASP A 45 14.52 -7.61 13.84
C ASP A 45 14.65 -6.17 14.38
N TYR A 46 15.79 -5.51 14.12
CA TYR A 46 15.96 -4.09 14.41
C TYR A 46 15.85 -3.26 13.14
N SER A 47 15.28 -2.07 13.27
CA SER A 47 15.20 -1.07 12.21
C SER A 47 15.67 0.28 12.69
N TRP A 48 16.21 1.09 11.76
CA TRP A 48 16.65 2.45 12.05
C TRP A 48 15.98 3.41 11.06
N ILE A 49 15.18 4.30 11.59
CA ILE A 49 14.53 5.34 10.80
C ILE A 49 14.70 6.72 11.45
N THR A 50 14.40 7.78 10.70
CA THR A 50 14.23 9.13 11.21
C THR A 50 12.88 9.67 10.75
N ILE A 51 12.30 10.60 11.51
CA ILE A 51 11.04 11.24 11.08
C ILE A 51 11.25 12.02 9.78
N ARG A 52 12.42 12.65 9.59
CA ARG A 52 12.80 13.27 8.33
C ARG A 52 12.65 12.33 7.16
N LYS A 53 13.16 11.10 7.26
CA LYS A 53 13.12 10.11 6.18
C LYS A 53 11.69 9.72 5.81
N VAL A 54 10.83 9.52 6.80
CA VAL A 54 9.40 9.25 6.56
C VAL A 54 8.73 10.43 5.85
N MET A 55 9.02 11.65 6.28
CA MET A 55 8.47 12.87 5.67
C MET A 55 8.93 13.05 4.21
N GLU A 56 10.23 12.84 3.96
CA GLU A 56 10.83 12.99 2.62
C GLU A 56 10.22 12.00 1.61
N PHE A 57 9.90 10.78 2.02
CA PHE A 57 9.22 9.83 1.16
C PHE A 57 7.88 10.34 0.62
N TYR A 58 7.16 11.13 1.42
CA TYR A 58 5.93 11.78 0.98
C TYR A 58 6.15 13.14 0.32
N GLY A 59 7.39 13.63 0.26
CA GLY A 59 7.73 14.96 -0.27
C GLY A 59 7.40 16.11 0.67
N TYR A 60 7.22 15.85 1.97
CA TYR A 60 7.04 16.89 2.97
C TYR A 60 8.36 17.60 3.28
N LYS A 61 8.31 18.92 3.31
CA LYS A 61 9.45 19.73 3.71
C LYS A 61 9.55 19.80 5.23
N THR A 62 10.77 19.71 5.75
CA THR A 62 11.05 19.97 7.15
C THR A 62 11.17 21.49 7.36
N THR A 63 10.52 22.00 8.40
CA THR A 63 10.52 23.42 8.77
C THR A 63 10.94 23.59 10.23
N LYS A 64 11.31 24.81 10.66
CA LYS A 64 11.65 25.08 12.07
C LYS A 64 10.52 24.69 13.04
N HIS A 65 9.29 24.93 12.64
CA HIS A 65 8.11 24.50 13.39
C HIS A 65 7.73 23.09 12.91
N LYS A 66 7.67 22.14 13.85
CA LYS A 66 7.27 20.77 13.54
C LYS A 66 5.84 20.79 12.94
N PRO A 67 5.67 20.44 11.65
CA PRO A 67 4.34 20.48 11.02
C PRO A 67 3.47 19.33 11.52
N LYS A 68 2.18 19.39 11.21
CA LYS A 68 1.23 18.34 11.55
C LYS A 68 1.71 16.95 11.16
N ALA A 69 2.34 16.80 9.99
CA ALA A 69 2.89 15.53 9.51
C ALA A 69 3.94 14.92 10.46
N PHE A 70 4.73 15.76 11.14
CA PHE A 70 5.70 15.31 12.13
C PHE A 70 5.00 14.65 13.33
N HIS A 71 3.97 15.30 13.87
CA HIS A 71 3.20 14.77 15.00
C HIS A 71 2.41 13.52 14.61
N GLU A 72 1.82 13.51 13.43
CA GLU A 72 1.12 12.33 12.91
C GLU A 72 2.02 11.09 12.78
N ILE A 73 3.34 11.28 12.51
CA ILE A 73 4.29 10.15 12.49
C ILE A 73 4.59 9.68 13.92
N LEU A 74 4.73 10.59 14.88
CA LEU A 74 4.86 10.19 16.29
C LEU A 74 3.65 9.43 16.78
N ASP A 75 2.44 9.91 16.49
CA ASP A 75 1.18 9.23 16.84
C ASP A 75 1.14 7.81 16.23
N VAL A 76 1.68 7.64 15.02
CA VAL A 76 1.81 6.31 14.38
C VAL A 76 2.77 5.41 15.15
N LEU A 77 3.93 5.92 15.55
CA LEU A 77 4.90 5.14 16.33
C LEU A 77 4.31 4.75 17.69
N GLU A 78 3.65 5.68 18.37
CA GLU A 78 2.95 5.43 19.62
C GLU A 78 1.87 4.34 19.45
N TYR A 79 1.07 4.42 18.39
CA TYR A 79 0.09 3.38 18.06
C TYR A 79 0.75 2.01 17.89
N MET A 80 1.87 1.93 17.17
CA MET A 80 2.58 0.67 16.93
C MET A 80 3.17 0.10 18.22
N ILE A 81 3.65 0.96 19.12
CA ILE A 81 4.14 0.57 20.47
C ILE A 81 2.98 0.02 21.30
N ASN A 82 1.87 0.75 21.38
CA ASN A 82 0.70 0.37 22.16
C ASN A 82 0.07 -0.95 21.70
N ASN A 83 0.20 -1.26 20.39
CA ASN A 83 -0.24 -2.53 19.81
C ASN A 83 0.86 -3.61 19.80
N LYS A 84 1.98 -3.37 20.49
CA LYS A 84 3.10 -4.32 20.61
C LYS A 84 3.63 -4.80 19.25
N MET A 85 3.56 -3.96 18.22
CA MET A 85 4.15 -4.23 16.92
C MET A 85 5.65 -3.94 16.94
N ILE A 86 6.05 -2.93 17.73
CA ILE A 86 7.42 -2.49 17.89
C ILE A 86 7.71 -2.11 19.34
N GLU A 87 9.01 -2.13 19.70
CA GLU A 87 9.53 -1.54 20.92
C GLU A 87 10.49 -0.40 20.56
N VAL A 88 10.38 0.73 21.25
CA VAL A 88 11.29 1.87 21.15
C VAL A 88 11.75 2.20 22.57
N LYS A 89 13.06 2.23 22.80
CA LYS A 89 13.61 2.52 24.12
C LYS A 89 13.64 3.99 24.48
N GLN A 90 13.65 4.83 23.45
CA GLN A 90 13.76 6.28 23.59
C GLN A 90 12.38 6.89 23.83
N ASP A 91 12.36 8.00 24.58
CA ASP A 91 11.14 8.78 24.77
C ASP A 91 10.76 9.53 23.49
N LEU A 92 9.55 9.29 22.99
CA LEU A 92 9.05 9.87 21.73
C LEU A 92 9.01 11.41 21.78
N ASP A 93 8.77 12.00 22.95
CA ASP A 93 8.70 13.45 23.13
C ASP A 93 10.04 14.14 22.89
N THR A 94 11.14 13.39 22.99
CA THR A 94 12.50 13.93 22.77
C THR A 94 12.91 13.96 21.31
N PHE A 95 12.12 13.40 20.38
CA PHE A 95 12.51 13.26 18.99
C PHE A 95 12.53 14.57 18.23
N GLY A 96 13.63 14.76 17.50
CA GLY A 96 13.77 15.74 16.42
C GLY A 96 13.60 15.06 15.07
N TYR A 97 13.73 15.85 14.01
CA TYR A 97 13.65 15.33 12.63
C TYR A 97 14.71 14.27 12.33
N ASP A 98 15.92 14.50 12.83
CA ASP A 98 17.11 13.71 12.52
C ASP A 98 17.50 12.76 13.64
N THR A 99 16.70 12.70 14.70
CA THR A 99 16.92 11.73 15.77
C THR A 99 16.78 10.34 15.19
N GLY A 100 17.85 9.55 15.27
CA GLY A 100 17.83 8.14 14.89
C GLY A 100 16.95 7.37 15.87
N ILE A 101 15.92 6.74 15.37
CA ILE A 101 14.99 5.94 16.16
C ILE A 101 15.37 4.48 15.97
N GLU A 102 15.88 3.87 17.04
CA GLU A 102 16.11 2.43 17.08
C GLU A 102 14.79 1.72 17.44
N ILE A 103 14.34 0.89 16.52
CA ILE A 103 13.07 0.17 16.61
C ILE A 103 13.38 -1.31 16.66
N LYS A 104 12.94 -1.99 17.71
CA LYS A 104 12.88 -3.44 17.73
C LYS A 104 11.51 -3.88 17.24
N ILE A 105 11.50 -4.68 16.19
CA ILE A 105 10.27 -5.24 15.61
C ILE A 105 9.86 -6.47 16.43
N ILE A 106 8.56 -6.63 16.67
CA ILE A 106 7.97 -7.80 17.31
C ILE A 106 7.25 -8.58 16.20
N PRO A 107 7.90 -9.61 15.62
CA PRO A 107 7.40 -10.27 14.39
C PRO A 107 5.98 -10.81 14.51
N GLU A 108 5.62 -11.35 15.67
CA GLU A 108 4.32 -11.96 15.92
C GLU A 108 3.15 -10.99 15.75
N ASN A 109 3.41 -9.69 15.97
CA ASN A 109 2.40 -8.64 15.90
C ASN A 109 2.61 -7.70 14.70
N PHE A 110 3.83 -7.65 14.17
CA PHE A 110 4.18 -6.79 13.05
C PHE A 110 3.93 -7.48 11.71
N ASP A 111 4.40 -8.73 11.57
CA ASP A 111 4.33 -9.45 10.32
C ASP A 111 2.91 -9.96 10.04
N ALA A 112 2.43 -9.73 8.83
CA ALA A 112 1.16 -10.30 8.39
C ALA A 112 1.31 -11.80 8.11
N VAL A 113 0.60 -12.63 8.87
CA VAL A 113 0.69 -14.10 8.75
C VAL A 113 -0.32 -14.62 7.72
N ASP A 114 -1.58 -14.17 7.76
CA ASP A 114 -2.66 -14.81 6.99
C ASP A 114 -3.05 -14.05 5.71
N LYS A 115 -3.50 -12.82 5.85
CA LYS A 115 -4.02 -12.01 4.73
C LYS A 115 -3.20 -10.75 4.57
N PHE A 116 -2.35 -10.72 3.57
CA PHE A 116 -1.49 -9.59 3.28
C PHE A 116 -1.46 -9.24 1.81
N SER A 117 -1.09 -8.01 1.54
CA SER A 117 -0.70 -7.51 0.23
C SER A 117 0.81 -7.29 0.20
N LYS A 118 1.43 -7.60 -0.92
CA LYS A 118 2.85 -7.32 -1.13
C LYS A 118 2.99 -5.96 -1.80
N ILE A 119 3.97 -5.19 -1.36
CA ILE A 119 4.46 -4.03 -2.10
C ILE A 119 5.97 -4.17 -2.28
N THR A 120 6.42 -4.17 -3.52
CA THR A 120 7.84 -4.26 -3.84
C THR A 120 8.52 -2.89 -3.77
N SER A 121 9.85 -2.87 -3.66
CA SER A 121 10.61 -1.63 -3.71
C SER A 121 10.38 -0.87 -5.01
N SER A 122 10.33 -1.55 -6.14
CA SER A 122 10.07 -0.92 -7.45
C SER A 122 8.69 -0.29 -7.54
N GLN A 123 7.66 -0.96 -6.98
CA GLN A 123 6.31 -0.40 -6.91
C GLN A 123 6.25 0.83 -6.01
N LEU A 124 6.92 0.78 -4.86
CA LEU A 124 7.02 1.92 -3.96
C LEU A 124 7.74 3.09 -4.63
N ASP A 125 8.86 2.83 -5.30
CA ASP A 125 9.62 3.85 -6.02
C ASP A 125 8.79 4.49 -7.14
N PHE A 126 7.99 3.70 -7.88
CA PHE A 126 7.06 4.22 -8.88
C PHE A 126 6.09 5.23 -8.26
N ILE A 127 5.48 4.87 -7.11
CA ILE A 127 4.53 5.75 -6.42
C ILE A 127 5.22 7.03 -5.93
N MET A 128 6.45 6.91 -5.42
CA MET A 128 7.19 8.04 -4.85
C MET A 128 7.82 8.97 -5.90
N MET A 129 7.99 8.51 -7.14
CA MET A 129 8.42 9.35 -8.28
C MET A 129 7.36 10.33 -8.75
N SER A 130 6.14 10.30 -8.20
CA SER A 130 5.09 11.23 -8.59
C SER A 130 5.54 12.68 -8.41
N GLU A 131 5.70 13.39 -9.52
CA GLU A 131 5.85 14.85 -9.57
C GLU A 131 4.48 15.56 -9.65
N SER A 132 3.41 14.77 -9.70
CA SER A 132 2.05 15.27 -9.81
C SER A 132 1.59 16.00 -8.55
N SER A 133 0.59 16.86 -8.67
CA SER A 133 -0.08 17.52 -7.55
C SER A 133 -0.86 16.53 -6.65
N ILE A 134 -0.93 15.26 -7.05
CA ILE A 134 -1.63 14.22 -6.28
C ILE A 134 -0.79 13.87 -5.05
N ASN A 135 -1.44 13.85 -3.89
CA ASN A 135 -0.79 13.44 -2.67
C ASN A 135 -0.35 11.96 -2.75
N LYS A 136 0.94 11.70 -2.57
CA LYS A 136 1.56 10.36 -2.62
C LYS A 136 0.93 9.38 -1.63
N GLU A 137 0.45 9.85 -0.47
CA GLU A 137 -0.30 9.00 0.47
C GLU A 137 -1.58 8.46 -0.16
N ASN A 138 -2.28 9.28 -0.94
CA ASN A 138 -3.51 8.87 -1.60
C ASN A 138 -3.22 7.83 -2.70
N ILE A 139 -2.13 8.02 -3.45
CA ILE A 139 -1.71 7.06 -4.48
C ILE A 139 -1.34 5.72 -3.83
N LEU A 140 -0.49 5.76 -2.79
CA LEU A 140 -0.09 4.56 -2.05
C LEU A 140 -1.29 3.82 -1.47
N MET A 141 -2.20 4.55 -0.84
CA MET A 141 -3.40 3.97 -0.24
C MET A 141 -4.33 3.37 -1.27
N ALA A 142 -4.54 4.04 -2.42
CA ALA A 142 -5.35 3.51 -3.52
C ALA A 142 -4.72 2.22 -4.10
N PHE A 143 -3.39 2.21 -4.29
CA PHE A 143 -2.67 1.03 -4.77
C PHE A 143 -2.79 -0.14 -3.78
N LEU A 144 -2.48 0.05 -2.50
CA LEU A 144 -2.58 -0.98 -1.48
C LEU A 144 -4.02 -1.53 -1.38
N TYR A 145 -5.01 -0.64 -1.44
CA TYR A 145 -6.42 -1.05 -1.41
C TYR A 145 -6.77 -1.94 -2.59
N ILE A 146 -6.43 -1.55 -3.82
CA ILE A 146 -6.67 -2.35 -5.02
C ILE A 146 -5.94 -3.69 -4.89
N ASN A 147 -4.67 -3.67 -4.53
CA ASN A 147 -3.84 -4.87 -4.36
C ASN A 147 -4.41 -5.83 -3.30
N SER A 148 -4.98 -5.31 -2.20
CA SER A 148 -5.54 -6.13 -1.12
C SER A 148 -6.76 -6.97 -1.53
N TYR A 149 -7.39 -6.65 -2.66
CA TYR A 149 -8.52 -7.40 -3.22
C TYR A 149 -8.13 -8.30 -4.40
N ILE A 150 -6.92 -8.15 -4.92
CA ILE A 150 -6.43 -9.01 -6.00
C ILE A 150 -5.83 -10.28 -5.39
N PHE A 151 -6.28 -11.43 -5.88
CA PHE A 151 -5.68 -12.71 -5.51
C PHE A 151 -4.57 -13.05 -6.51
N ILE A 152 -3.39 -13.33 -5.98
CA ILE A 152 -2.27 -13.84 -6.75
C ILE A 152 -2.24 -15.35 -6.53
N ARG A 153 -2.52 -16.13 -7.57
CA ARG A 153 -2.40 -17.59 -7.50
C ARG A 153 -0.94 -17.95 -7.30
N PRO A 154 -0.60 -18.78 -6.30
CA PRO A 154 0.73 -19.36 -6.24
C PRO A 154 0.97 -20.17 -7.53
N LYS A 155 2.13 -20.01 -8.16
CA LYS A 155 2.53 -20.88 -9.26
C LYS A 155 2.71 -22.29 -8.68
N ASN A 156 1.81 -23.23 -9.02
CA ASN A 156 2.03 -24.61 -8.68
C ASN A 156 3.19 -25.14 -9.50
N LYS A 157 4.18 -25.72 -8.81
CA LYS A 157 5.29 -26.43 -9.44
C LYS A 157 4.84 -27.70 -10.18
N ASP A 158 3.69 -28.22 -9.82
CA ASP A 158 3.11 -29.42 -10.39
C ASP A 158 1.80 -29.03 -11.07
N ASN A 159 1.72 -29.19 -12.37
CA ASN A 159 0.62 -28.87 -13.29
C ASN A 159 -0.78 -29.39 -12.89
N GLU A 160 -1.08 -29.52 -11.62
CA GLU A 160 -2.42 -29.81 -11.14
C GLU A 160 -3.28 -28.55 -11.26
N GLU A 161 -4.31 -28.63 -12.07
CA GLU A 161 -5.41 -27.68 -12.12
C GLU A 161 -5.90 -27.44 -10.70
N THR A 162 -5.54 -26.30 -10.12
CA THR A 162 -6.09 -25.89 -8.83
C THR A 162 -7.60 -25.76 -9.01
N MET A 163 -8.37 -26.66 -8.40
CA MET A 163 -9.82 -26.56 -8.36
C MET A 163 -10.21 -25.14 -7.96
N TYR A 164 -11.10 -24.55 -8.76
CA TYR A 164 -11.68 -23.23 -8.47
C TYR A 164 -12.29 -23.29 -7.07
N ASN A 165 -11.68 -22.57 -6.14
CA ASN A 165 -12.26 -22.36 -4.82
C ASN A 165 -13.04 -21.04 -4.87
N PRO A 166 -14.38 -21.05 -4.72
CA PRO A 166 -15.21 -19.86 -4.75
C PRO A 166 -14.89 -18.88 -3.61
N GLU A 167 -14.19 -19.31 -2.57
CA GLU A 167 -13.71 -18.44 -1.48
C GLU A 167 -12.43 -17.66 -1.85
N THR A 168 -11.78 -18.02 -2.97
CA THR A 168 -10.59 -17.30 -3.41
C THR A 168 -10.96 -15.94 -3.98
N LYS A 169 -10.15 -14.93 -3.65
CA LYS A 169 -10.31 -13.58 -4.20
C LYS A 169 -10.11 -13.61 -5.73
N PRO A 170 -10.83 -12.77 -6.48
CA PRO A 170 -10.61 -12.66 -7.91
C PRO A 170 -9.19 -12.15 -8.20
N GLU A 171 -8.58 -12.59 -9.30
CA GLU A 171 -7.27 -12.08 -9.77
C GLU A 171 -7.32 -10.63 -10.25
N ALA A 172 -8.48 -10.03 -10.22
CA ALA A 172 -8.74 -8.69 -10.68
C ALA A 172 -9.58 -7.91 -9.67
N PHE A 173 -9.32 -6.61 -9.59
CA PHE A 173 -10.10 -5.67 -8.81
C PHE A 173 -11.25 -5.12 -9.67
N TRP A 174 -12.47 -5.17 -9.18
CA TRP A 174 -13.69 -4.78 -9.93
C TRP A 174 -14.67 -3.91 -9.13
N ARG A 175 -14.24 -3.38 -7.98
CA ARG A 175 -15.10 -2.49 -7.17
C ARG A 175 -15.30 -1.13 -7.83
N SER A 176 -16.45 -0.51 -7.58
CA SER A 176 -16.78 0.80 -8.11
C SER A 176 -15.94 1.90 -7.46
N ILE A 177 -15.74 3.00 -8.20
CA ILE A 177 -15.12 4.24 -7.68
C ILE A 177 -15.87 4.75 -6.45
N GLU A 178 -17.20 4.58 -6.42
CA GLU A 178 -18.04 4.99 -5.30
C GLU A 178 -17.72 4.18 -4.03
N SER A 179 -17.58 2.85 -4.14
CA SER A 179 -17.18 2.00 -3.02
C SER A 179 -15.80 2.38 -2.51
N MET A 180 -14.83 2.59 -3.41
CA MET A 180 -13.49 3.05 -3.05
C MET A 180 -13.54 4.40 -2.33
N SER A 181 -14.27 5.37 -2.88
CA SER A 181 -14.43 6.72 -2.31
C SER A 181 -14.93 6.66 -0.87
N LYS A 182 -15.94 5.85 -0.62
CA LYS A 182 -16.54 5.67 0.71
C LYS A 182 -15.57 4.98 1.67
N GLU A 183 -15.00 3.86 1.27
CA GLU A 183 -14.14 3.05 2.14
C GLU A 183 -12.80 3.73 2.42
N LEU A 184 -12.21 4.42 1.45
CA LEU A 184 -10.96 5.15 1.61
C LEU A 184 -11.15 6.58 2.17
N SER A 185 -12.37 7.05 2.33
CA SER A 185 -12.68 8.45 2.70
C SER A 185 -11.93 9.45 1.81
N MET A 186 -11.99 9.23 0.49
CA MET A 186 -11.44 10.10 -0.54
C MET A 186 -12.54 10.55 -1.49
N SER A 187 -12.39 11.73 -2.11
CA SER A 187 -13.32 12.15 -3.16
C SER A 187 -13.20 11.21 -4.38
N LYS A 188 -14.30 11.08 -5.16
CA LYS A 188 -14.29 10.29 -6.40
C LYS A 188 -13.24 10.82 -7.39
N ASP A 189 -13.03 12.14 -7.43
CA ASP A 189 -12.03 12.78 -8.29
C ASP A 189 -10.61 12.40 -7.85
N THR A 190 -10.34 12.40 -6.54
CA THR A 190 -9.05 11.94 -6.01
C THR A 190 -8.78 10.48 -6.37
N ILE A 191 -9.79 9.61 -6.22
CA ILE A 191 -9.66 8.19 -6.60
C ILE A 191 -9.37 8.06 -8.10
N ASN A 192 -10.11 8.76 -8.95
CA ASN A 192 -9.88 8.74 -10.40
C ASN A 192 -8.47 9.20 -10.77
N GLN A 193 -7.99 10.29 -10.16
CA GLN A 193 -6.62 10.76 -10.37
C GLN A 193 -5.58 9.72 -9.93
N CYS A 194 -5.77 9.09 -8.77
CA CYS A 194 -4.87 8.01 -8.32
C CYS A 194 -4.87 6.82 -9.29
N ILE A 195 -6.04 6.40 -9.76
CA ILE A 195 -6.16 5.29 -10.72
C ILE A 195 -5.50 5.67 -12.05
N GLN A 196 -5.75 6.87 -12.56
CA GLN A 196 -5.13 7.36 -13.78
C GLN A 196 -3.59 7.33 -13.65
N TYR A 197 -3.06 7.78 -12.52
CA TYR A 197 -1.62 7.71 -12.23
C TYR A 197 -1.12 6.26 -12.25
N LEU A 198 -1.78 5.36 -11.54
CA LEU A 198 -1.39 3.96 -11.41
C LEU A 198 -1.51 3.15 -12.71
N THR A 199 -2.32 3.62 -13.65
CA THR A 199 -2.53 2.98 -14.97
C THR A 199 -1.76 3.65 -16.11
N SER A 200 -0.93 4.65 -15.81
CA SER A 200 -0.10 5.38 -16.78
C SER A 200 1.37 5.05 -16.61
N SER A 201 2.11 4.95 -17.70
CA SER A 201 3.58 4.85 -17.66
C SER A 201 4.19 6.17 -17.20
N ILE A 202 5.30 6.10 -16.47
CA ILE A 202 6.03 7.27 -15.97
C ILE A 202 7.50 7.17 -16.39
N GLY A 203 7.91 7.99 -17.32
CA GLY A 203 9.22 7.85 -17.97
C GLY A 203 9.33 6.47 -18.60
N ASP A 204 10.38 5.73 -18.27
CA ASP A 204 10.62 4.38 -18.77
C ASP A 204 9.97 3.27 -17.93
N LYS A 205 9.18 3.65 -16.90
CA LYS A 205 8.51 2.67 -16.03
C LYS A 205 7.11 2.36 -16.51
N GLU A 206 6.83 1.08 -16.62
CA GLU A 206 5.51 0.56 -16.92
C GLU A 206 4.49 0.87 -15.79
N PRO A 207 3.19 0.98 -16.11
CA PRO A 207 2.16 1.24 -15.12
C PRO A 207 2.07 0.10 -14.09
N LEU A 208 1.67 0.43 -12.85
CA LEU A 208 1.45 -0.59 -11.81
C LEU A 208 0.18 -1.42 -12.04
N LEU A 209 -0.81 -0.82 -12.68
CA LEU A 209 -2.11 -1.44 -12.94
C LEU A 209 -2.43 -1.38 -14.43
N ILE A 210 -2.99 -2.47 -14.93
CA ILE A 210 -3.57 -2.53 -16.26
C ILE A 210 -5.08 -2.41 -16.13
N LYS A 211 -5.67 -1.39 -16.76
CA LYS A 211 -7.11 -1.21 -16.86
C LYS A 211 -7.67 -2.07 -18.00
N LYS A 212 -8.69 -2.86 -17.69
CA LYS A 212 -9.48 -3.60 -18.69
C LYS A 212 -10.89 -3.06 -18.70
N GLU A 213 -11.33 -2.58 -19.86
CA GLU A 213 -12.69 -2.09 -20.04
C GLU A 213 -13.63 -3.27 -20.31
N VAL A 214 -14.66 -3.40 -19.50
CA VAL A 214 -15.62 -4.50 -19.59
C VAL A 214 -16.84 -4.11 -20.43
N GLY A 215 -17.04 -2.81 -20.66
CA GLY A 215 -18.18 -2.30 -21.42
C GLY A 215 -19.47 -2.21 -20.59
N SER A 216 -20.61 -2.35 -21.28
CA SER A 216 -21.92 -2.35 -20.66
C SER A 216 -22.56 -3.72 -20.74
N VAL A 217 -23.23 -4.16 -19.68
CA VAL A 217 -24.02 -5.38 -19.66
C VAL A 217 -25.49 -5.00 -19.65
N GLN A 218 -26.27 -5.61 -20.50
CA GLN A 218 -27.73 -5.47 -20.49
C GLN A 218 -28.34 -6.73 -19.83
N PRO A 219 -28.62 -6.66 -18.51
CA PRO A 219 -29.11 -7.84 -17.76
C PRO A 219 -30.50 -8.30 -18.19
N ASP A 220 -31.29 -7.42 -18.81
CA ASP A 220 -32.64 -7.66 -19.32
C ASP A 220 -32.85 -6.80 -20.55
N ALA A 221 -33.41 -7.39 -21.63
CA ALA A 221 -33.72 -6.66 -22.86
C ALA A 221 -34.67 -5.46 -22.66
N LYS A 222 -35.40 -5.42 -21.54
CA LYS A 222 -36.31 -4.31 -21.19
C LYS A 222 -35.65 -3.25 -20.30
N LYS A 223 -34.41 -3.44 -19.84
CA LYS A 223 -33.71 -2.47 -18.99
C LYS A 223 -32.59 -1.80 -19.78
N PRO A 224 -32.29 -0.51 -19.50
CA PRO A 224 -31.17 0.14 -20.14
C PRO A 224 -29.85 -0.58 -19.81
N PRO A 225 -28.85 -0.54 -20.71
CA PRO A 225 -27.53 -1.08 -20.43
C PRO A 225 -26.94 -0.47 -19.16
N GLN A 226 -26.39 -1.31 -18.29
CA GLN A 226 -25.69 -0.86 -17.09
C GLN A 226 -24.19 -0.88 -17.35
N ASN A 227 -23.53 0.22 -17.06
CA ASN A 227 -22.07 0.27 -17.12
C ASN A 227 -21.48 -0.66 -16.05
N VAL A 228 -20.68 -1.62 -16.48
CA VAL A 228 -19.90 -2.47 -15.58
C VAL A 228 -18.66 -1.71 -15.13
N PRO A 229 -18.29 -1.78 -13.84
CA PRO A 229 -17.03 -1.17 -13.38
C PRO A 229 -15.84 -1.69 -14.16
N ASN A 230 -14.88 -0.81 -14.45
CA ASN A 230 -13.63 -1.22 -15.03
C ASN A 230 -12.93 -2.25 -14.13
N ILE A 231 -12.23 -3.17 -14.76
CA ILE A 231 -11.42 -4.17 -14.06
C ILE A 231 -9.96 -3.68 -14.06
N TYR A 232 -9.30 -3.82 -12.91
CA TYR A 232 -7.89 -3.52 -12.77
C TYR A 232 -7.13 -4.77 -12.36
N VAL A 233 -6.02 -5.03 -13.03
CA VAL A 233 -5.11 -6.13 -12.72
C VAL A 233 -3.71 -5.58 -12.44
N LEU A 234 -2.94 -6.27 -11.62
CA LEU A 234 -1.53 -5.91 -11.40
C LEU A 234 -0.73 -6.16 -12.69
N ASN A 235 0.14 -5.20 -13.03
CA ASN A 235 1.08 -5.39 -14.12
C ASN A 235 2.26 -6.24 -13.62
N LYS A 236 2.15 -7.55 -13.82
CA LYS A 236 3.15 -8.52 -13.35
C LYS A 236 4.43 -8.49 -14.16
N GLU A 237 4.33 -8.24 -15.47
CA GLU A 237 5.48 -8.26 -16.38
C GLU A 237 6.51 -7.16 -16.06
N GLY A 238 6.04 -6.02 -15.53
CA GLY A 238 6.91 -4.90 -15.18
C GLY A 238 7.49 -4.94 -13.77
N TYR A 239 6.92 -5.74 -12.82
CA TYR A 239 7.19 -5.60 -11.39
C TYR A 239 7.33 -6.92 -10.61
N GLU A 240 6.98 -8.04 -11.18
CA GLU A 240 7.21 -9.35 -10.56
C GLU A 240 8.35 -10.05 -11.28
N GLN A 241 9.52 -10.04 -10.66
CA GLN A 241 10.50 -11.09 -10.92
C GLN A 241 10.06 -12.32 -10.12
N GLU A 242 10.01 -13.45 -10.81
CA GLU A 242 9.61 -14.73 -10.23
C GLU A 242 10.41 -15.04 -8.95
N ILE A 243 9.68 -15.27 -7.86
CA ILE A 243 10.24 -15.86 -6.63
C ILE A 243 10.27 -17.37 -6.80
#